data_d8e6b79bdaf822512dda8f1f0ab94317
#
_entry.id   d8e6b79bdaf822512dda8f1f0ab94317
#
_cell.length_a   1.000
_cell.length_b   1.000
_cell.length_c   1.000
_cell.angle_alpha   90.00
_cell.angle_beta   90.00
_cell.angle_gamma   90.00
#
_symmetry.space_group_name_H-M   'P 1'
#
loop_
_entity.id
_entity.type
_entity.pdbx_description
1 polymer ?
#
loop_
_entity_poly.entity_id
_entity_poly.type
_entity_poly.pdbx_seq_one_letter_code
_entity_poly.pdbx_strand_id
1 'polypeptide(L)'
;LVRQHAGDGDAFVVEELPIARGGARVDMAVINGKIEGFEIKSSKDTLERLPRQTALFGGAMDRMTLIAAPKHLEEAAKIVPAWWSVFSAAVGTRGSVVLRRVRAGRMNPSRCPRACVNLLERDEIVSLLSSHSLDRGFRTAGWSDLAERAIELLTPKAIAEGVRRQLKNRVILEARFSRTAFGALAAGGGLNLDTDLGMQRLLG
;
A
#
# COMPACT_ATOMS: atom_id res chain seq x y z
N LEU A 1 7.84 12.78 -0.91
CA LEU A 1 8.04 11.33 -0.97
C LEU A 1 7.53 10.76 -2.29
N VAL A 2 6.27 10.99 -2.66
CA VAL A 2 5.71 10.50 -3.95
C VAL A 2 6.50 11.02 -5.15
N ARG A 3 6.95 12.27 -5.15
CA ARG A 3 7.77 12.86 -6.23
C ARG A 3 9.14 12.19 -6.41
N GLN A 4 9.69 11.52 -5.39
CA GLN A 4 10.94 10.75 -5.53
C GLN A 4 10.76 9.50 -6.39
N HIS A 5 9.53 9.00 -6.51
CA HIS A 5 9.18 7.84 -7.34
C HIS A 5 8.51 8.24 -8.66
N ALA A 6 8.10 9.50 -8.83
CA ALA A 6 7.39 9.99 -10.02
C ALA A 6 8.29 10.05 -11.29
N GLY A 7 9.61 9.90 -11.15
CA GLY A 7 10.55 9.78 -12.27
C GLY A 7 10.74 8.36 -12.80
N ASP A 8 10.28 7.36 -12.06
CA ASP A 8 10.29 5.95 -12.46
C ASP A 8 8.96 5.63 -13.14
N GLY A 9 8.94 5.58 -14.47
CA GLY A 9 7.73 5.31 -15.26
C GLY A 9 6.96 4.02 -14.92
N ASP A 10 7.43 3.27 -13.93
CA ASP A 10 6.91 1.99 -13.48
C ASP A 10 6.44 2.00 -12.01
N ALA A 11 6.43 3.16 -11.35
CA ALA A 11 5.98 3.31 -9.97
C ALA A 11 4.45 3.58 -9.92
N PHE A 12 3.74 2.76 -9.15
CA PHE A 12 2.30 2.88 -8.93
C PHE A 12 2.04 3.27 -7.47
N VAL A 13 1.18 4.25 -7.27
CA VAL A 13 0.73 4.70 -5.94
C VAL A 13 -0.67 4.13 -5.68
N VAL A 14 -0.85 3.52 -4.52
CA VAL A 14 -2.13 3.00 -4.03
C VAL A 14 -2.44 3.69 -2.72
N GLU A 15 -3.54 4.38 -2.64
CA GLU A 15 -4.07 4.94 -1.39
C GLU A 15 -4.93 3.89 -0.68
N GLU A 16 -4.93 3.91 0.67
CA GLU A 16 -5.76 3.05 1.50
C GLU A 16 -5.64 1.54 1.15
N LEU A 17 -4.40 1.06 0.88
CA LEU A 17 -4.17 -0.34 0.51
C LEU A 17 -4.63 -1.27 1.64
N PRO A 18 -5.65 -2.14 1.40
CA PRO A 18 -6.11 -3.09 2.39
C PRO A 18 -5.07 -4.18 2.67
N ILE A 19 -4.83 -4.46 3.96
CA ILE A 19 -3.91 -5.47 4.45
C ILE A 19 -4.70 -6.52 5.22
N ALA A 20 -4.21 -7.77 5.20
CA ALA A 20 -4.82 -8.88 5.91
C ALA A 20 -6.34 -8.99 5.64
N ARG A 21 -6.73 -8.89 4.37
CA ARG A 21 -8.13 -8.97 3.90
C ARG A 21 -9.03 -7.94 4.58
N GLY A 22 -8.56 -6.72 4.71
CA GLY A 22 -9.29 -5.61 5.32
C GLY A 22 -9.15 -5.52 6.84
N GLY A 23 -8.31 -6.34 7.48
CA GLY A 23 -8.01 -6.26 8.92
C GLY A 23 -7.29 -4.96 9.32
N ALA A 24 -6.61 -4.32 8.38
CA ALA A 24 -6.03 -2.99 8.47
C ALA A 24 -5.91 -2.37 7.06
N ARG A 25 -5.55 -1.10 6.99
CA ARG A 25 -5.19 -0.41 5.75
C ARG A 25 -3.91 0.38 5.96
N VAL A 26 -3.05 0.38 4.96
CA VAL A 26 -1.91 1.29 4.88
C VAL A 26 -2.37 2.55 4.18
N ASP A 27 -2.10 3.72 4.75
CA ASP A 27 -2.59 4.99 4.21
C ASP A 27 -2.16 5.21 2.76
N MET A 28 -0.92 4.82 2.44
CA MET A 28 -0.40 4.86 1.07
C MET A 28 0.63 3.76 0.85
N ALA A 29 0.64 3.17 -0.34
CA ALA A 29 1.69 2.27 -0.78
C ALA A 29 2.25 2.70 -2.14
N VAL A 30 3.56 2.54 -2.32
CA VAL A 30 4.25 2.71 -3.61
C VAL A 30 4.76 1.34 -4.06
N ILE A 31 4.37 0.93 -5.28
CA ILE A 31 4.74 -0.34 -5.87
C ILE A 31 5.72 -0.07 -7.02
N ASN A 32 7.00 -0.27 -6.74
CA ASN A 32 8.08 -0.12 -7.72
C ASN A 32 9.22 -1.09 -7.41
N GLY A 33 9.23 -2.29 -8.06
CA GLY A 33 10.18 -3.37 -7.75
C GLY A 33 10.04 -3.94 -6.33
N LYS A 34 9.41 -3.20 -5.42
CA LYS A 34 9.07 -3.53 -4.03
C LYS A 34 7.75 -2.85 -3.65
N ILE A 35 7.19 -3.24 -2.50
CA ILE A 35 6.01 -2.61 -1.91
C ILE A 35 6.49 -1.77 -0.71
N GLU A 36 6.44 -0.45 -0.85
CA GLU A 36 6.77 0.49 0.23
C GLU A 36 5.48 1.09 0.79
N GLY A 37 5.20 0.83 2.06
CA GLY A 37 4.03 1.38 2.76
C GLY A 37 4.38 2.65 3.54
N PHE A 38 3.41 3.53 3.66
CA PHE A 38 3.49 4.78 4.43
C PHE A 38 2.31 4.84 5.39
N GLU A 39 2.60 5.03 6.65
CA GLU A 39 1.62 5.25 7.72
C GLU A 39 1.75 6.67 8.23
N ILE A 40 0.64 7.39 8.33
CA ILE A 40 0.60 8.81 8.69
C ILE A 40 -0.13 8.96 10.01
N LYS A 41 0.49 9.68 10.95
CA LYS A 41 -0.10 10.04 12.24
C LYS A 41 -0.10 11.57 12.39
N SER A 42 -1.22 12.19 12.05
CA SER A 42 -1.45 13.63 12.20
C SER A 42 -1.52 14.03 13.68
N SER A 43 -1.57 15.32 13.95
CA SER A 43 -1.75 15.81 15.32
C SER A 43 -3.12 15.49 15.92
N LYS A 44 -4.12 15.10 15.13
CA LYS A 44 -5.46 14.73 15.61
C LYS A 44 -5.62 13.23 15.87
N ASP A 45 -4.68 12.41 15.41
CA ASP A 45 -4.73 10.95 15.56
C ASP A 45 -4.37 10.50 16.97
N THR A 46 -4.66 9.24 17.27
CA THR A 46 -4.15 8.49 18.43
C THR A 46 -3.21 7.38 17.97
N LEU A 47 -2.38 6.88 18.88
CA LEU A 47 -1.46 5.78 18.60
C LEU A 47 -2.01 4.40 18.97
N GLU A 48 -3.24 4.30 19.49
CA GLU A 48 -3.85 3.05 19.98
C GLU A 48 -3.82 1.90 18.97
N ARG A 49 -4.06 2.22 17.68
CA ARG A 49 -4.07 1.22 16.60
C ARG A 49 -2.69 0.87 16.06
N LEU A 50 -1.68 1.71 16.32
CA LEU A 50 -0.36 1.58 15.71
C LEU A 50 0.34 0.24 16.03
N PRO A 51 0.27 -0.33 17.25
CA PRO A 51 0.85 -1.65 17.53
C PRO A 51 0.25 -2.75 16.65
N ARG A 52 -1.09 -2.77 16.50
CA ARG A 52 -1.79 -3.74 15.66
C ARG A 52 -1.46 -3.55 14.17
N GLN A 53 -1.46 -2.30 13.70
CA GLN A 53 -1.09 -1.94 12.33
C GLN A 53 0.34 -2.43 12.03
N THR A 54 1.28 -2.16 12.92
CA THR A 54 2.69 -2.58 12.80
C THR A 54 2.85 -4.09 12.62
N ALA A 55 2.12 -4.89 13.41
CA ALA A 55 2.15 -6.34 13.31
C ALA A 55 1.63 -6.84 11.94
N LEU A 56 0.54 -6.28 11.45
CA LEU A 56 -0.07 -6.67 10.18
C LEU A 56 0.78 -6.24 8.97
N PHE A 57 1.35 -5.03 9.00
CA PHE A 57 2.16 -4.51 7.91
C PHE A 57 3.51 -5.24 7.80
N GLY A 58 4.05 -5.67 8.94
CA GLY A 58 5.36 -6.33 9.03
C GLY A 58 5.49 -7.61 8.21
N GLY A 59 4.39 -8.31 7.92
CA GLY A 59 4.45 -9.52 7.10
C GLY A 59 4.42 -9.26 5.58
N ALA A 60 3.80 -8.15 5.14
CA ALA A 60 3.46 -7.93 3.74
C ALA A 60 4.36 -6.91 3.02
N MET A 61 4.85 -5.88 3.72
CA MET A 61 5.60 -4.78 3.12
C MET A 61 7.09 -5.05 3.01
N ASP A 62 7.72 -4.62 1.91
CA ASP A 62 9.18 -4.65 1.74
C ASP A 62 9.87 -3.56 2.55
N ARG A 63 9.22 -2.39 2.67
CA ARG A 63 9.64 -1.25 3.48
C ARG A 63 8.43 -0.57 4.08
N MET A 64 8.63 0.08 5.23
CA MET A 64 7.61 0.92 5.84
C MET A 64 8.22 2.25 6.27
N THR A 65 7.42 3.29 6.13
CA THR A 65 7.73 4.65 6.60
C THR A 65 6.60 5.14 7.48
N LEU A 66 6.93 5.51 8.71
CA LEU A 66 6.06 6.27 9.60
C LEU A 66 6.31 7.76 9.37
N ILE A 67 5.24 8.52 9.16
CA ILE A 67 5.25 9.97 9.11
C ILE A 67 4.38 10.46 10.27
N ALA A 68 4.98 11.05 11.29
CA ALA A 68 4.27 11.44 12.51
C ALA A 68 4.39 12.93 12.80
N ALA A 69 3.30 13.51 13.30
CA ALA A 69 3.34 14.85 13.88
C ALA A 69 4.30 14.89 15.08
N PRO A 70 4.94 16.05 15.39
CA PRO A 70 5.96 16.15 16.45
C PRO A 70 5.49 15.61 17.80
N LYS A 71 4.23 15.81 18.16
CA LYS A 71 3.68 15.35 19.46
C LYS A 71 3.64 13.82 19.62
N HIS A 72 3.56 13.07 18.49
CA HIS A 72 3.50 11.61 18.48
C HIS A 72 4.84 10.95 18.22
N LEU A 73 5.85 11.71 17.78
CA LEU A 73 7.07 11.21 17.19
C LEU A 73 7.83 10.26 18.10
N GLU A 74 8.06 10.63 19.35
CA GLU A 74 8.86 9.84 20.28
C GLU A 74 8.19 8.52 20.63
N GLU A 75 6.90 8.55 20.97
CA GLU A 75 6.13 7.36 21.33
C GLU A 75 5.94 6.44 20.12
N ALA A 76 5.52 6.98 18.99
CA ALA A 76 5.34 6.19 17.77
C ALA A 76 6.64 5.55 17.28
N ALA A 77 7.78 6.24 17.41
CA ALA A 77 9.09 5.69 17.05
C ALA A 77 9.53 4.50 17.93
N LYS A 78 9.03 4.43 19.18
CA LYS A 78 9.26 3.27 20.10
C LYS A 78 8.37 2.09 19.71
N ILE A 79 7.15 2.34 19.19
CA ILE A 79 6.20 1.29 18.81
C ILE A 79 6.62 0.60 17.52
N VAL A 80 7.06 1.37 16.51
CA VAL A 80 7.38 0.78 15.20
C VAL A 80 8.75 0.11 15.18
N PRO A 81 8.91 -1.04 14.48
CA PRO A 81 10.15 -1.78 14.41
C PRO A 81 11.33 -0.94 13.91
N ALA A 82 12.54 -1.32 14.30
CA ALA A 82 13.77 -0.61 13.94
C ALA A 82 14.03 -0.54 12.41
N TRP A 83 13.42 -1.42 11.62
CA TRP A 83 13.56 -1.41 10.17
C TRP A 83 12.69 -0.36 9.45
N TRP A 84 11.70 0.23 10.16
CA TRP A 84 10.90 1.33 9.59
C TRP A 84 11.69 2.63 9.50
N SER A 85 11.52 3.37 8.41
CA SER A 85 11.87 4.78 8.37
C SER A 85 10.91 5.58 9.26
N VAL A 86 11.42 6.64 9.89
CA VAL A 86 10.59 7.56 10.69
C VAL A 86 10.88 8.98 10.26
N PHE A 87 9.81 9.71 9.94
CA PHE A 87 9.84 11.13 9.62
C PHE A 87 8.95 11.90 10.59
N SER A 88 9.42 13.07 10.99
CA SER A 88 8.59 14.11 11.61
C SER A 88 7.97 14.96 10.51
N ALA A 89 6.65 15.20 10.61
CA ALA A 89 5.93 16.11 9.73
C ALA A 89 5.44 17.32 10.54
N ALA A 90 5.84 18.53 10.14
CA ALA A 90 5.39 19.77 10.78
C ALA A 90 4.89 20.75 9.72
N VAL A 91 3.94 21.61 10.10
CA VAL A 91 3.49 22.70 9.24
C VAL A 91 4.50 23.84 9.33
N GLY A 92 5.09 24.21 8.21
CA GLY A 92 6.00 25.34 8.11
C GLY A 92 5.27 26.68 8.08
N THR A 93 6.03 27.78 8.15
CA THR A 93 5.53 29.15 8.24
C THR A 93 4.62 29.62 7.10
N ARG A 94 4.60 28.89 5.97
CA ARG A 94 3.76 29.21 4.79
C ARG A 94 2.68 28.13 4.56
N GLY A 95 2.31 27.34 5.57
CA GLY A 95 1.34 26.25 5.44
C GLY A 95 1.87 25.01 4.72
N SER A 96 3.13 25.01 4.27
CA SER A 96 3.75 23.83 3.63
C SER A 96 4.10 22.76 4.66
N VAL A 97 3.94 21.48 4.31
CA VAL A 97 4.39 20.38 5.16
C VAL A 97 5.90 20.19 5.00
N VAL A 98 6.62 20.30 6.11
CA VAL A 98 8.07 20.05 6.20
C VAL A 98 8.30 18.66 6.78
N LEU A 99 8.96 17.79 6.02
CA LEU A 99 9.35 16.45 6.46
C LEU A 99 10.81 16.42 6.87
N ARG A 100 11.08 15.98 8.10
CA ARG A 100 12.44 15.75 8.60
C ARG A 100 12.63 14.29 8.95
N ARG A 101 13.61 13.64 8.32
CA ARG A 101 13.94 12.25 8.63
C ARG A 101 14.60 12.15 10.01
N VAL A 102 14.02 11.33 10.88
CA VAL A 102 14.49 11.06 12.25
C VAL A 102 15.23 9.74 12.32
N ARG A 103 14.73 8.72 11.60
CA ARG A 103 15.35 7.40 11.52
C ARG A 103 15.33 6.90 10.07
N ALA A 104 16.47 6.43 9.57
CA ALA A 104 16.55 5.74 8.29
C ALA A 104 16.03 4.30 8.44
N GLY A 105 15.19 3.87 7.51
CA GLY A 105 14.70 2.49 7.46
C GLY A 105 15.61 1.59 6.64
N ARG A 106 15.29 0.29 6.69
CA ARG A 106 15.94 -0.77 5.90
C ARG A 106 14.91 -1.73 5.32
N MET A 107 15.34 -2.70 4.54
CA MET A 107 14.46 -3.77 4.06
C MET A 107 13.90 -4.55 5.25
N ASN A 108 12.64 -4.93 5.12
CA ASN A 108 11.95 -5.76 6.10
C ASN A 108 12.59 -7.15 6.20
N PRO A 109 13.11 -7.56 7.37
CA PRO A 109 13.73 -8.87 7.54
C PRO A 109 12.71 -10.01 7.72
N SER A 110 11.43 -9.69 7.94
CA SER A 110 10.42 -10.64 8.45
C SER A 110 9.23 -10.80 7.50
N ARG A 111 9.44 -10.63 6.19
CA ARG A 111 8.36 -10.85 5.20
C ARG A 111 7.88 -12.30 5.24
N CYS A 112 6.55 -12.47 5.11
CA CYS A 112 5.88 -13.74 5.14
C CYS A 112 5.11 -13.97 3.83
N PRO A 113 5.33 -15.07 3.10
CA PRO A 113 4.60 -15.39 1.88
C PRO A 113 3.08 -15.34 2.05
N ARG A 114 2.56 -15.85 3.16
CA ARG A 114 1.13 -15.79 3.48
C ARG A 114 0.62 -14.36 3.58
N ALA A 115 1.33 -13.49 4.29
CA ALA A 115 0.93 -12.09 4.41
C ALA A 115 0.98 -11.36 3.05
N CYS A 116 1.91 -11.74 2.17
CA CYS A 116 1.95 -11.23 0.80
C CYS A 116 0.74 -11.69 -0.01
N VAL A 117 0.38 -12.99 0.04
CA VAL A 117 -0.81 -13.53 -0.67
C VAL A 117 -2.09 -12.90 -0.13
N ASN A 118 -2.16 -12.56 1.15
CA ASN A 118 -3.30 -11.86 1.78
C ASN A 118 -3.57 -10.45 1.21
N LEU A 119 -2.69 -9.90 0.39
CA LEU A 119 -2.92 -8.66 -0.35
C LEU A 119 -3.78 -8.88 -1.61
N LEU A 120 -3.95 -10.13 -2.04
CA LEU A 120 -4.62 -10.49 -3.28
C LEU A 120 -6.08 -10.86 -3.06
N GLU A 121 -6.90 -10.44 -4.00
CA GLU A 121 -8.25 -10.94 -4.16
C GLU A 121 -8.23 -12.35 -4.78
N ARG A 122 -9.38 -13.05 -4.70
CA ARG A 122 -9.49 -14.44 -5.19
C ARG A 122 -9.01 -14.60 -6.64
N ASP A 123 -9.51 -13.76 -7.53
CA ASP A 123 -9.23 -13.89 -8.97
C ASP A 123 -7.79 -13.48 -9.31
N GLU A 124 -7.18 -12.65 -8.48
CA GLU A 124 -5.76 -12.31 -8.58
C GLU A 124 -4.87 -13.50 -8.18
N ILE A 125 -5.27 -14.32 -7.20
CA ILE A 125 -4.55 -15.56 -6.87
C ILE A 125 -4.70 -16.58 -8.00
N VAL A 126 -5.89 -16.72 -8.59
CA VAL A 126 -6.09 -17.55 -9.78
C VAL A 126 -5.16 -17.10 -10.90
N SER A 127 -5.09 -15.81 -11.17
CA SER A 127 -4.21 -15.21 -12.18
C SER A 127 -2.73 -15.47 -11.87
N LEU A 128 -2.32 -15.37 -10.61
CA LEU A 128 -0.98 -15.70 -10.15
C LEU A 128 -0.65 -17.17 -10.43
N LEU A 129 -1.51 -18.10 -10.03
CA LEU A 129 -1.34 -19.53 -10.26
C LEU A 129 -1.32 -19.88 -11.76
N SER A 130 -2.21 -19.28 -12.55
CA SER A 130 -2.27 -19.48 -14.01
C SER A 130 -0.99 -19.06 -14.70
N SER A 131 -0.35 -17.98 -14.24
CA SER A 131 0.93 -17.52 -14.80
C SER A 131 2.09 -18.50 -14.59
N HIS A 132 1.89 -19.50 -13.72
CA HIS A 132 2.81 -20.62 -13.46
C HIS A 132 2.25 -21.97 -13.87
N SER A 133 1.10 -22.02 -14.59
CA SER A 133 0.39 -23.24 -15.01
C SER A 133 -0.05 -24.12 -13.83
N LEU A 134 -0.36 -23.51 -12.67
CA LEU A 134 -0.72 -24.19 -11.42
C LEU A 134 -2.21 -24.07 -11.05
N ASP A 135 -3.05 -23.47 -11.90
CA ASP A 135 -4.48 -23.23 -11.65
C ASP A 135 -5.38 -24.43 -12.01
N ARG A 136 -4.85 -25.48 -12.63
CA ARG A 136 -5.64 -26.64 -13.04
C ARG A 136 -6.32 -27.31 -11.84
N GLY A 137 -7.66 -27.45 -11.90
CA GLY A 137 -8.49 -28.02 -10.85
C GLY A 137 -8.81 -27.04 -9.72
N PHE A 138 -8.30 -25.79 -9.73
CA PHE A 138 -8.48 -24.80 -8.67
C PHE A 138 -9.24 -23.54 -9.09
N ARG A 139 -9.65 -23.41 -10.35
CA ARG A 139 -10.32 -22.19 -10.86
C ARG A 139 -11.62 -21.85 -10.13
N THR A 140 -12.31 -22.86 -9.58
CA THR A 140 -13.54 -22.70 -8.80
C THR A 140 -13.32 -22.77 -7.29
N ALA A 141 -12.09 -23.02 -6.84
CA ALA A 141 -11.74 -23.15 -5.44
C ALA A 141 -11.95 -21.83 -4.67
N GLY A 142 -12.15 -21.94 -3.37
CA GLY A 142 -12.24 -20.80 -2.47
C GLY A 142 -10.90 -20.06 -2.32
N TRP A 143 -10.97 -18.84 -1.77
CA TRP A 143 -9.77 -18.03 -1.55
C TRP A 143 -8.71 -18.77 -0.73
N SER A 144 -9.13 -19.46 0.35
CA SER A 144 -8.22 -20.17 1.26
C SER A 144 -7.41 -21.25 0.55
N ASP A 145 -8.09 -22.10 -0.23
CA ASP A 145 -7.45 -23.22 -0.95
C ASP A 145 -6.47 -22.70 -2.01
N LEU A 146 -6.84 -21.62 -2.69
CA LEU A 146 -5.97 -20.95 -3.65
C LEU A 146 -4.73 -20.36 -2.99
N ALA A 147 -4.90 -19.73 -1.82
CA ALA A 147 -3.80 -19.13 -1.05
C ALA A 147 -2.83 -20.21 -0.55
N GLU A 148 -3.34 -21.32 0.02
CA GLU A 148 -2.50 -22.46 0.43
C GLU A 148 -1.71 -23.02 -0.75
N ARG A 149 -2.40 -23.27 -1.87
CA ARG A 149 -1.74 -23.78 -3.08
C ARG A 149 -0.63 -22.85 -3.57
N ALA A 150 -0.86 -21.54 -3.57
CA ALA A 150 0.16 -20.57 -3.97
C ALA A 150 1.37 -20.61 -3.03
N ILE A 151 1.15 -20.74 -1.72
CA ILE A 151 2.22 -20.79 -0.71
C ILE A 151 3.00 -22.09 -0.77
N GLU A 152 2.33 -23.22 -1.05
CA GLU A 152 2.97 -24.53 -1.15
C GLU A 152 3.83 -24.68 -2.40
N LEU A 153 3.35 -24.15 -3.54
CA LEU A 153 3.95 -24.46 -4.85
C LEU A 153 4.84 -23.35 -5.39
N LEU A 154 4.72 -22.10 -4.90
CA LEU A 154 5.50 -20.99 -5.39
C LEU A 154 6.61 -20.60 -4.41
N THR A 155 7.76 -20.23 -4.96
CA THR A 155 8.83 -19.65 -4.14
C THR A 155 8.42 -18.29 -3.57
N PRO A 156 8.98 -17.88 -2.41
CA PRO A 156 8.71 -16.54 -1.86
C PRO A 156 8.98 -15.41 -2.85
N LYS A 157 9.97 -15.58 -3.74
CA LYS A 157 10.28 -14.62 -4.80
C LYS A 157 9.16 -14.55 -5.84
N ALA A 158 8.69 -15.72 -6.34
CA ALA A 158 7.59 -15.78 -7.31
C ALA A 158 6.30 -15.17 -6.76
N ILE A 159 5.96 -15.44 -5.48
CA ILE A 159 4.83 -14.83 -4.78
C ILE A 159 5.00 -13.31 -4.77
N ALA A 160 6.16 -12.81 -4.34
CA ALA A 160 6.40 -11.37 -4.23
C ALA A 160 6.29 -10.64 -5.59
N GLU A 161 6.83 -11.24 -6.65
CA GLU A 161 6.76 -10.70 -8.02
C GLU A 161 5.32 -10.73 -8.54
N GLY A 162 4.62 -11.83 -8.34
CA GLY A 162 3.23 -11.99 -8.74
C GLY A 162 2.30 -11.02 -8.00
N VAL A 163 2.45 -10.85 -6.68
CA VAL A 163 1.69 -9.90 -5.89
C VAL A 163 1.87 -8.47 -6.41
N ARG A 164 3.12 -8.03 -6.63
CA ARG A 164 3.39 -6.69 -7.19
C ARG A 164 2.72 -6.50 -8.54
N ARG A 165 2.79 -7.51 -9.41
CA ARG A 165 2.14 -7.47 -10.73
C ARG A 165 0.62 -7.32 -10.61
N GLN A 166 -0.03 -8.09 -9.75
CA GLN A 166 -1.49 -8.02 -9.56
C GLN A 166 -1.92 -6.66 -8.97
N LEU A 167 -1.21 -6.15 -7.97
CA LEU A 167 -1.49 -4.84 -7.41
C LEU A 167 -1.33 -3.71 -8.44
N LYS A 168 -0.30 -3.75 -9.31
CA LYS A 168 -0.15 -2.80 -10.42
C LYS A 168 -1.31 -2.91 -11.41
N ASN A 169 -1.72 -4.12 -11.79
CA ASN A 169 -2.86 -4.35 -12.68
C ASN A 169 -4.16 -3.78 -12.11
N ARG A 170 -4.39 -3.92 -10.80
CA ARG A 170 -5.55 -3.34 -10.10
C ARG A 170 -5.61 -1.83 -10.32
N VAL A 171 -4.52 -1.12 -10.07
CA VAL A 171 -4.42 0.34 -10.27
C VAL A 171 -4.69 0.73 -11.73
N ILE A 172 -4.14 -0.01 -12.69
CA ILE A 172 -4.36 0.24 -14.12
C ILE A 172 -5.84 0.07 -14.48
N LEU A 173 -6.48 -0.98 -13.97
CA LEU A 173 -7.90 -1.24 -14.22
C LEU A 173 -8.78 -0.14 -13.60
N GLU A 174 -8.57 0.21 -12.35
CA GLU A 174 -9.30 1.29 -11.67
C GLU A 174 -9.18 2.63 -12.42
N ALA A 175 -7.98 2.99 -12.87
CA ALA A 175 -7.75 4.19 -13.65
C ALA A 175 -8.43 4.16 -15.04
N ARG A 176 -8.58 2.98 -15.66
CA ARG A 176 -9.33 2.81 -16.91
C ARG A 176 -10.82 2.97 -16.68
N PHE A 177 -11.38 2.31 -15.66
CA PHE A 177 -12.80 2.42 -15.32
C PHE A 177 -13.19 3.84 -14.96
N SER A 178 -12.39 4.55 -14.16
CA SER A 178 -12.62 5.96 -13.83
C SER A 178 -12.64 6.84 -15.07
N ARG A 179 -11.72 6.66 -16.01
CA ARG A 179 -11.71 7.43 -17.29
C ARG A 179 -12.91 7.11 -18.17
N THR A 180 -13.36 5.87 -18.22
CA THR A 180 -14.54 5.47 -19.01
C THR A 180 -15.82 6.02 -18.39
N ALA A 181 -15.96 5.98 -17.08
CA ALA A 181 -17.08 6.59 -16.36
C ALA A 181 -17.10 8.12 -16.54
N PHE A 182 -15.94 8.79 -16.47
CA PHE A 182 -15.80 10.22 -16.73
C PHE A 182 -16.11 10.59 -18.18
N GLY A 183 -15.67 9.78 -19.15
CA GLY A 183 -15.98 9.97 -20.56
C GLY A 183 -17.47 9.83 -20.86
N ALA A 184 -18.15 8.89 -20.22
CA ALA A 184 -19.60 8.72 -20.32
C ALA A 184 -20.39 9.88 -19.67
N LEU A 185 -19.91 10.40 -18.52
CA LEU A 185 -20.50 11.57 -17.86
C LEU A 185 -20.23 12.88 -18.62
N ALA A 186 -19.05 13.06 -19.21
CA ALA A 186 -18.70 14.22 -20.01
C ALA A 186 -19.45 14.27 -21.36
N ALA A 187 -19.81 13.10 -21.90
CA ALA A 187 -20.67 13.02 -23.11
C ALA A 187 -22.14 13.33 -22.82
N GLY A 188 -22.55 13.35 -21.55
CA GLY A 188 -23.93 13.56 -21.08
C GLY A 188 -24.23 14.91 -20.42
N GLY A 189 -23.30 15.89 -20.34
CA GLY A 189 -23.58 17.22 -19.79
C GLY A 189 -22.52 17.72 -18.82
N GLY A 190 -22.03 18.92 -19.06
CA GLY A 190 -20.89 19.55 -18.46
C GLY A 190 -20.87 19.58 -16.91
N LEU A 191 -19.74 19.21 -16.39
CA LEU A 191 -19.32 19.52 -15.01
C LEU A 191 -17.87 19.98 -15.03
N ASN A 192 -17.70 21.22 -14.60
CA ASN A 192 -16.38 21.80 -14.30
C ASN A 192 -15.90 21.22 -12.97
N LEU A 193 -14.80 20.50 -12.97
CA LEU A 193 -14.19 19.98 -11.75
C LEU A 193 -12.80 20.58 -11.61
N ASP A 194 -12.70 21.58 -10.75
CA ASP A 194 -11.45 22.00 -10.15
C ASP A 194 -10.93 20.88 -9.24
N THR A 195 -9.74 20.43 -9.57
CA THR A 195 -8.97 19.37 -8.90
C THR A 195 -8.44 19.84 -7.56
N ASP A 196 -9.06 19.43 -6.47
CA ASP A 196 -8.43 19.58 -5.13
C ASP A 196 -8.93 18.55 -4.09
N LEU A 197 -8.81 17.26 -4.36
CA LEU A 197 -9.25 16.20 -3.43
C LEU A 197 -8.11 15.48 -2.67
N GLY A 198 -6.85 15.69 -3.07
CA GLY A 198 -5.70 14.99 -2.45
C GLY A 198 -5.03 15.72 -1.29
N MET A 199 -5.23 17.04 -1.13
CA MET A 199 -4.48 17.86 -0.17
C MET A 199 -5.23 18.22 1.11
N GLN A 200 -6.55 18.09 1.15
CA GLN A 200 -7.34 18.52 2.32
C GLN A 200 -7.23 17.60 3.55
N ARG A 201 -6.81 16.33 3.41
CA ARG A 201 -6.62 15.44 4.57
C ARG A 201 -5.33 15.67 5.36
N LEU A 202 -4.37 16.43 4.83
CA LEU A 202 -3.12 16.77 5.54
C LEU A 202 -3.24 18.04 6.41
N LEU A 203 -4.29 18.84 6.25
CA LEU A 203 -4.46 20.12 6.91
C LEU A 203 -5.69 20.19 7.84
N GLY A 204 -6.50 19.14 7.91
CA GLY A 204 -7.68 19.08 8.77
C GLY A 204 -7.44 18.57 10.19
#